data_c4c766634086fd69db9cbd079933a7e7
#
_entry.id   c4c766634086fd69db9cbd079933a7e7
#
_cell.length_a   1.000
_cell.length_b   1.000
_cell.length_c   1.000
_cell.angle_alpha   90.00
_cell.angle_beta   90.00
_cell.angle_gamma   90.00
#
_symmetry.space_group_name_H-M   'P 1'
#
loop_
_entity.id
_entity.type
_entity.pdbx_description
1 polymer ?
#
loop_
_entity_poly.entity_id
_entity_poly.type
_entity_poly.pdbx_seq_one_letter_code
_entity_poly.pdbx_strand_id
1 'polypeptide(L)'
;GAVFSVYDPEGRKVGSFSTGPDGTVVIPLTLEGHYTVTEEIPPRCHLLPDERTQHADVEYNKIATLTFWNAPYGSLRVEKKSDTGDLLSGVTIQIKHLESGQTRSGQTTTGGSITFDQLEPGAWEVRELAGIEGWKAVTDTVQTVNVVSGEESTATIINEELPGLRIIKYDRKTMELMPDVAFEIFRDNVSLGIFRTNEQGEILLVNQPEGSYRIEERNPGDDEHIIDTTPQYAELTTGMGIVERVFYNDQLPGIHLIKVDSADLSKPIANVKFRIEAVDGSWGPEEYTTSEDGTIDLSKLPVGAYVVTELECPGYVIDEAQRIIHLDGNETAQFVFTNSKLPSLRLTKISSDGSALAGVTYSLTRIEDGSRYMDQTTSSTGTIIWEGLQPGVYSLKETDTVSDHILDEKEYHVELFPGKDGSIVLENDKRPNLIIWKRDADSGAPVEGAVFLVKGADGHSVAEVTTGPDGSAKVPNLLPMVYEVIEKSVPSPYLLDADPQLVTLYPNRDRTIYFENHKKPNLTVNKVDSITGAPIQGAKFQVWYDSNNTTSGELNDLGTFYSDE
;
A
#
# COMPACT_ATOMS: atom_id res chain seq x y z
N GLY A 1 11.89 4.75 22.51
CA GLY A 1 12.23 5.63 21.45
C GLY A 1 13.04 5.06 20.28
N ALA A 2 13.51 3.79 20.26
CA ALA A 2 14.10 3.20 19.05
C ALA A 2 13.02 2.99 17.98
N VAL A 3 13.39 3.18 16.71
CA VAL A 3 12.49 2.97 15.56
C VAL A 3 12.94 1.77 14.76
N PHE A 4 12.01 0.85 14.52
CA PHE A 4 12.25 -0.38 13.79
C PHE A 4 11.41 -0.44 12.53
N SER A 5 12.02 -0.85 11.42
CA SER A 5 11.32 -1.28 10.20
C SER A 5 11.09 -2.79 10.25
N VAL A 6 9.86 -3.21 9.97
CA VAL A 6 9.47 -4.62 9.99
C VAL A 6 9.07 -5.05 8.60
N TYR A 7 9.58 -6.20 8.17
CA TYR A 7 9.31 -6.80 6.87
C TYR A 7 8.71 -8.19 7.04
N ASP A 8 7.74 -8.53 6.23
CA ASP A 8 7.07 -9.82 6.22
C ASP A 8 7.92 -10.93 5.55
N PRO A 9 7.44 -12.19 5.56
CA PRO A 9 8.15 -13.30 4.93
C PRO A 9 8.42 -13.13 3.42
N GLU A 10 7.65 -12.27 2.73
CA GLU A 10 7.84 -11.95 1.32
C GLU A 10 8.74 -10.72 1.10
N GLY A 11 9.32 -10.15 2.16
CA GLY A 11 10.20 -8.99 2.09
C GLY A 11 9.48 -7.64 1.93
N ARG A 12 8.16 -7.59 2.06
CA ARG A 12 7.39 -6.35 1.99
C ARG A 12 7.40 -5.67 3.34
N LYS A 13 7.55 -4.35 3.34
CA LYS A 13 7.54 -3.57 4.58
C LYS A 13 6.14 -3.57 5.21
N VAL A 14 6.04 -4.12 6.41
CA VAL A 14 4.83 -4.12 7.25
C VAL A 14 4.60 -2.72 7.84
N GLY A 15 5.66 -2.07 8.29
CA GLY A 15 5.60 -0.74 8.87
C GLY A 15 6.88 -0.31 9.56
N SER A 16 6.83 0.89 10.16
CA SER A 16 7.85 1.38 11.09
C SER A 16 7.22 1.57 12.46
N PHE A 17 7.90 1.10 13.51
CA PHE A 17 7.39 1.02 14.87
C PHE A 17 8.40 1.60 15.86
N SER A 18 7.93 2.29 16.88
CA SER A 18 8.78 2.89 17.91
C SER A 18 8.52 2.28 19.26
N THR A 19 9.59 2.06 20.02
CA THR A 19 9.46 1.60 21.40
C THR A 19 8.89 2.69 22.32
N GLY A 20 8.10 2.26 23.29
CA GLY A 20 7.58 3.08 24.36
C GLY A 20 8.66 3.50 25.40
N PRO A 21 8.23 4.21 26.47
CA PRO A 21 9.13 4.59 27.57
C PRO A 21 9.76 3.41 28.31
N ASP A 22 9.10 2.26 28.29
CA ASP A 22 9.55 0.99 28.86
C ASP A 22 10.56 0.22 27.98
N GLY A 23 10.89 0.77 26.80
CA GLY A 23 11.80 0.16 25.84
C GLY A 23 11.17 -0.93 24.98
N THR A 24 9.86 -1.16 25.08
CA THR A 24 9.17 -2.21 24.34
C THR A 24 8.25 -1.66 23.25
N VAL A 25 7.99 -2.47 22.23
CA VAL A 25 6.95 -2.26 21.23
C VAL A 25 6.32 -3.60 20.88
N VAL A 26 5.00 -3.66 20.91
CA VAL A 26 4.25 -4.83 20.47
C VAL A 26 3.70 -4.55 19.07
N ILE A 27 4.06 -5.39 18.12
CA ILE A 27 3.70 -5.25 16.72
C ILE A 27 2.64 -6.30 16.41
N PRO A 28 1.39 -5.90 16.13
CA PRO A 28 0.36 -6.85 15.73
C PRO A 28 0.64 -7.33 14.31
N LEU A 29 0.83 -8.63 14.14
CA LEU A 29 1.07 -9.28 12.87
C LEU A 29 -0.10 -10.19 12.52
N THR A 30 -0.42 -10.31 11.23
CA THR A 30 -1.59 -11.04 10.74
C THR A 30 -1.24 -12.39 10.10
N LEU A 31 0.03 -12.59 9.79
CA LEU A 31 0.53 -13.79 9.13
C LEU A 31 1.60 -14.43 10.01
N GLU A 32 1.69 -15.76 9.96
CA GLU A 32 2.84 -16.47 10.49
C GLU A 32 3.99 -16.50 9.47
N GLY A 33 5.21 -16.68 9.95
CA GLY A 33 6.39 -16.83 9.11
C GLY A 33 7.63 -16.11 9.63
N HIS A 34 8.64 -16.04 8.78
CA HIS A 34 9.96 -15.48 9.08
C HIS A 34 9.97 -13.96 8.83
N TYR A 35 10.02 -13.17 9.88
CA TYR A 35 10.03 -11.71 9.83
C TYR A 35 11.45 -11.17 10.01
N THR A 36 11.73 -10.08 9.31
CA THR A 36 12.96 -9.31 9.45
C THR A 36 12.66 -7.99 10.15
N VAL A 37 13.41 -7.69 11.20
CA VAL A 37 13.29 -6.45 11.97
C VAL A 37 14.64 -5.73 11.93
N THR A 38 14.63 -4.49 11.44
CA THR A 38 15.83 -3.65 11.36
C THR A 38 15.65 -2.40 12.23
N GLU A 39 16.59 -2.15 13.11
CA GLU A 39 16.63 -0.90 13.85
C GLU A 39 17.12 0.22 12.93
N GLU A 40 16.27 1.21 12.67
CA GLU A 40 16.58 2.35 11.80
C GLU A 40 17.07 3.55 12.60
N ILE A 41 16.52 3.75 13.78
CA ILE A 41 16.85 4.85 14.67
C ILE A 41 17.02 4.30 16.08
N PRO A 42 18.19 4.50 16.69
CA PRO A 42 18.44 4.04 18.06
C PRO A 42 17.70 4.92 19.08
N PRO A 43 17.58 4.49 20.32
CA PRO A 43 17.16 5.34 21.41
C PRO A 43 18.09 6.55 21.55
N ARG A 44 17.54 7.64 22.08
CA ARG A 44 18.33 8.85 22.34
C ARG A 44 19.58 8.52 23.15
N CYS A 45 20.72 9.07 22.78
CA CYS A 45 22.04 8.88 23.40
C CYS A 45 22.64 7.47 23.29
N HIS A 46 22.19 6.67 22.33
CA HIS A 46 22.77 5.36 22.04
C HIS A 46 23.17 5.25 20.57
N LEU A 47 24.11 4.35 20.30
CA LEU A 47 24.56 3.98 18.97
C LEU A 47 23.60 2.95 18.35
N LEU A 48 23.50 2.99 17.04
CA LEU A 48 22.96 1.84 16.30
C LEU A 48 23.93 0.66 16.49
N PRO A 49 23.43 -0.55 16.77
CA PRO A 49 24.29 -1.73 16.87
C PRO A 49 24.83 -2.09 15.47
N ASP A 50 26.00 -2.73 15.43
CA ASP A 50 26.55 -3.28 14.18
C ASP A 50 25.59 -4.27 13.53
N GLU A 51 24.96 -5.09 14.35
CA GLU A 51 23.94 -6.05 13.96
C GLU A 51 22.53 -5.48 14.22
N ARG A 52 22.16 -4.52 13.41
CA ARG A 52 20.89 -3.80 13.52
C ARG A 52 19.68 -4.54 12.96
N THR A 53 19.90 -5.70 12.36
CA THR A 53 18.83 -6.53 11.76
C THR A 53 18.79 -7.88 12.45
N GLN A 54 17.65 -8.25 12.96
CA GLN A 54 17.38 -9.56 13.54
C GLN A 54 16.14 -10.18 12.87
N HIS A 55 16.02 -11.48 13.03
CA HIS A 55 14.95 -12.25 12.42
C HIS A 55 14.16 -13.00 13.51
N ALA A 56 12.87 -13.14 13.30
CA ALA A 56 12.00 -13.90 14.17
C ALA A 56 11.00 -14.74 13.39
N ASP A 57 10.83 -15.98 13.85
CA ASP A 57 9.74 -16.83 13.38
C ASP A 57 8.49 -16.53 14.20
N VAL A 58 7.45 -16.06 13.52
CA VAL A 58 6.17 -15.71 14.13
C VAL A 58 5.17 -16.84 13.86
N GLU A 59 4.54 -17.35 14.91
CA GLU A 59 3.52 -18.38 14.82
C GLU A 59 2.22 -17.90 15.47
N TYR A 60 1.08 -18.41 15.00
CA TYR A 60 -0.22 -18.08 15.59
C TYR A 60 -0.29 -18.41 17.08
N ASN A 61 -0.89 -17.52 17.86
CA ASN A 61 -1.05 -17.61 19.31
C ASN A 61 0.27 -17.67 20.12
N LYS A 62 1.39 -17.29 19.52
CA LYS A 62 2.68 -17.14 20.20
C LYS A 62 3.19 -15.71 20.07
N ILE A 63 4.02 -15.32 21.01
CA ILE A 63 4.74 -14.04 20.98
C ILE A 63 6.20 -14.37 20.66
N ALA A 64 6.67 -13.86 19.53
CA ALA A 64 8.10 -13.84 19.23
C ALA A 64 8.72 -12.58 19.86
N THR A 65 9.88 -12.71 20.45
CA THR A 65 10.59 -11.59 21.10
C THR A 65 11.98 -11.43 20.50
N LEU A 66 12.31 -10.23 20.09
CA LEU A 66 13.66 -9.83 19.69
C LEU A 66 14.19 -8.80 20.69
N THR A 67 15.50 -8.87 20.95
CA THR A 67 16.16 -7.91 21.85
C THR A 67 17.33 -7.27 21.14
N PHE A 68 17.27 -5.95 21.01
CA PHE A 68 18.33 -5.13 20.45
C PHE A 68 19.06 -4.42 21.58
N TRP A 69 20.39 -4.39 21.47
CA TRP A 69 21.24 -3.79 22.49
C TRP A 69 21.98 -2.60 21.87
N ASN A 70 21.74 -1.43 22.39
CA ASN A 70 22.42 -0.21 21.95
C ASN A 70 23.49 0.19 22.98
N ALA A 71 24.70 0.38 22.52
CA ALA A 71 25.76 0.87 23.35
C ALA A 71 25.58 2.37 23.67
N PRO A 72 25.76 2.82 24.90
CA PRO A 72 25.76 4.25 25.21
C PRO A 72 27.02 4.93 24.64
N TYR A 73 26.89 6.19 24.33
CA TYR A 73 28.05 7.03 24.00
C TYR A 73 28.96 7.19 25.21
N GLY A 74 30.25 7.42 24.95
CA GLY A 74 31.22 7.89 25.96
C GLY A 74 31.31 9.42 26.01
N SER A 75 32.18 9.96 26.85
CA SER A 75 32.49 11.37 26.93
C SER A 75 34.02 11.63 27.02
N LEU A 76 34.43 12.83 26.61
CA LEU A 76 35.81 13.24 26.70
C LEU A 76 35.89 14.63 27.31
N ARG A 77 36.59 14.74 28.45
CA ARG A 77 36.91 15.99 29.13
C ARG A 77 38.29 16.48 28.73
N VAL A 78 38.38 17.72 28.24
CA VAL A 78 39.65 18.37 27.90
C VAL A 78 39.92 19.50 28.88
N GLU A 79 41.09 19.48 29.55
CA GLU A 79 41.60 20.55 30.43
C GLU A 79 42.59 21.43 29.68
N LYS A 80 42.41 22.72 29.78
CA LYS A 80 43.25 23.72 29.13
C LYS A 80 43.96 24.59 30.15
N LYS A 81 45.31 24.64 30.06
CA LYS A 81 46.18 25.37 30.98
C LYS A 81 47.18 26.22 30.22
N SER A 82 47.64 27.30 30.85
CA SER A 82 48.88 27.99 30.45
C SER A 82 50.12 27.13 30.76
N ASP A 83 51.26 27.51 30.24
CA ASP A 83 52.57 26.98 30.61
C ASP A 83 52.90 27.24 32.09
N THR A 84 52.27 28.25 32.70
CA THR A 84 52.38 28.57 34.13
C THR A 84 51.37 27.80 34.98
N GLY A 85 50.50 27.04 34.38
CA GLY A 85 49.50 26.21 35.04
C GLY A 85 48.15 26.87 35.29
N ASP A 86 47.94 28.11 34.83
CA ASP A 86 46.66 28.80 34.94
C ASP A 86 45.58 28.17 34.03
N LEU A 87 44.37 28.15 34.51
CA LEU A 87 43.24 27.60 33.75
C LEU A 87 42.82 28.60 32.67
N LEU A 88 42.74 28.12 31.41
CA LEU A 88 42.41 28.95 30.26
C LEU A 88 40.99 28.64 29.79
N SER A 89 40.11 29.64 29.91
CA SER A 89 38.71 29.56 29.45
C SER A 89 38.54 30.13 28.05
N GLY A 90 37.51 29.72 27.33
CA GLY A 90 37.19 30.21 25.99
C GLY A 90 38.05 29.65 24.87
N VAL A 91 38.90 28.65 25.14
CA VAL A 91 39.72 27.98 24.12
C VAL A 91 38.85 26.97 23.36
N THR A 92 38.87 27.04 22.03
CA THR A 92 38.16 26.11 21.18
C THR A 92 38.93 24.84 20.96
N ILE A 93 38.39 23.73 21.40
CA ILE A 93 38.93 22.39 21.24
C ILE A 93 38.14 21.65 20.16
N GLN A 94 38.85 20.95 19.29
CA GLN A 94 38.29 19.97 18.36
C GLN A 94 38.69 18.56 18.76
N ILE A 95 37.72 17.68 18.67
CA ILE A 95 37.95 16.25 18.73
C ILE A 95 37.54 15.61 17.41
N LYS A 96 38.28 14.59 16.96
CA LYS A 96 37.99 13.84 15.72
C LYS A 96 38.11 12.35 15.99
N HIS A 97 37.08 11.62 15.75
CA HIS A 97 37.09 10.15 15.81
C HIS A 97 37.91 9.60 14.64
N LEU A 98 38.89 8.76 14.93
CA LEU A 98 39.87 8.30 13.92
C LEU A 98 39.25 7.34 12.90
N GLU A 99 38.25 6.57 13.30
CA GLU A 99 37.61 5.58 12.46
C GLU A 99 36.45 6.16 11.60
N SER A 100 35.48 6.82 12.23
CA SER A 100 34.32 7.39 11.51
C SER A 100 34.62 8.75 10.86
N GLY A 101 35.71 9.41 11.25
CA GLY A 101 36.02 10.77 10.82
C GLY A 101 35.11 11.85 11.43
N GLN A 102 34.20 11.48 12.34
CA GLN A 102 33.33 12.42 13.04
C GLN A 102 34.15 13.47 13.78
N THR A 103 33.78 14.75 13.59
CA THR A 103 34.43 15.85 14.31
C THR A 103 33.43 16.59 15.18
N ARG A 104 33.86 17.05 16.35
CA ARG A 104 33.12 17.96 17.22
C ARG A 104 34.07 19.04 17.73
N SER A 105 33.48 20.21 18.01
CA SER A 105 34.21 21.29 18.62
C SER A 105 33.38 22.03 19.66
N GLY A 106 34.07 22.73 20.55
CA GLY A 106 33.45 23.53 21.58
C GLY A 106 34.48 24.34 22.35
N GLN A 107 34.04 25.11 23.30
CA GLN A 107 34.91 26.01 24.08
C GLN A 107 35.05 25.56 25.54
N THR A 108 36.26 25.76 26.12
CA THR A 108 36.45 25.54 27.53
C THR A 108 35.67 26.55 28.36
N THR A 109 35.07 26.07 29.45
CA THR A 109 34.32 26.87 30.41
C THR A 109 35.26 27.72 31.27
N THR A 110 34.70 28.50 32.19
CA THR A 110 35.49 29.25 33.20
C THR A 110 36.36 28.36 34.10
N GLY A 111 36.09 27.05 34.16
CA GLY A 111 36.92 26.04 34.82
C GLY A 111 38.07 25.51 33.96
N GLY A 112 38.35 26.11 32.80
CA GLY A 112 39.43 25.68 31.88
C GLY A 112 39.21 24.31 31.28
N SER A 113 38.02 23.79 31.25
CA SER A 113 37.71 22.46 30.69
C SER A 113 36.45 22.46 29.84
N ILE A 114 36.37 21.49 28.94
CA ILE A 114 35.21 21.15 28.14
C ILE A 114 35.00 19.65 28.15
N THR A 115 33.73 19.23 28.23
CA THR A 115 33.37 17.82 28.07
C THR A 115 32.54 17.67 26.79
N PHE A 116 32.94 16.72 25.98
CA PHE A 116 32.18 16.29 24.80
C PHE A 116 31.40 15.02 25.17
N ASP A 117 30.09 15.16 25.26
CA ASP A 117 29.19 14.05 25.55
C ASP A 117 28.76 13.38 24.24
N GLN A 118 28.22 12.18 24.37
CA GLN A 118 27.66 11.40 23.24
C GLN A 118 28.67 11.18 22.13
N LEU A 119 29.86 10.69 22.50
CA LEU A 119 30.90 10.28 21.59
C LEU A 119 30.84 8.79 21.29
N GLU A 120 31.09 8.44 20.03
CA GLU A 120 31.33 7.05 19.65
C GLU A 120 32.61 6.56 20.38
N PRO A 121 32.60 5.34 20.98
CA PRO A 121 33.79 4.73 21.56
C PRO A 121 34.88 4.55 20.52
N GLY A 122 36.13 4.68 20.92
CA GLY A 122 37.29 4.56 20.04
C GLY A 122 38.34 5.65 20.24
N ALA A 123 39.34 5.70 19.35
CA ALA A 123 40.42 6.65 19.41
C ALA A 123 40.00 8.01 18.82
N TRP A 124 40.13 9.05 19.61
CA TRP A 124 39.85 10.43 19.23
C TRP A 124 41.11 11.26 19.28
N GLU A 125 41.36 11.99 18.23
CA GLU A 125 42.35 13.07 18.24
C GLU A 125 41.76 14.28 18.96
N VAL A 126 42.53 14.89 19.85
CA VAL A 126 42.18 16.12 20.57
C VAL A 126 43.20 17.18 20.16
N ARG A 127 42.75 18.28 19.63
CA ARG A 127 43.57 19.41 19.26
C ARG A 127 42.89 20.73 19.59
N GLU A 128 43.71 21.73 19.80
CA GLU A 128 43.28 23.12 19.85
C GLU A 128 43.06 23.63 18.42
N LEU A 129 41.88 24.15 18.15
CA LEU A 129 41.55 24.83 16.91
C LEU A 129 41.66 26.34 17.03
N ALA A 130 41.22 26.85 18.17
CA ALA A 130 41.22 28.25 18.44
C ALA A 130 41.59 28.50 19.89
N GLY A 131 42.64 29.30 20.08
CA GLY A 131 43.03 29.83 21.39
C GLY A 131 42.01 30.84 21.89
N ILE A 132 42.38 31.43 22.99
CA ILE A 132 41.74 32.60 23.56
C ILE A 132 42.62 33.83 23.34
N GLU A 133 42.06 35.00 23.57
CA GLU A 133 42.81 36.24 23.53
C GLU A 133 44.10 36.15 24.37
N GLY A 134 45.24 36.48 23.75
CA GLY A 134 46.54 36.49 24.37
C GLY A 134 47.30 35.17 24.41
N TRP A 135 46.78 34.08 23.87
CA TRP A 135 47.39 32.77 24.03
C TRP A 135 47.61 32.02 22.71
N LYS A 136 48.73 31.33 22.60
CA LYS A 136 49.09 30.44 21.48
C LYS A 136 49.35 29.01 21.99
N ALA A 137 49.00 28.02 21.25
CA ALA A 137 49.35 26.64 21.54
C ALA A 137 50.88 26.46 21.59
N VAL A 138 51.41 25.95 22.70
CA VAL A 138 52.83 25.66 22.88
C VAL A 138 53.27 24.52 21.97
N THR A 139 52.35 23.67 21.63
CA THR A 139 52.63 22.47 20.86
C THR A 139 51.56 22.26 19.80
N ASP A 140 51.95 21.98 18.55
CA ASP A 140 51.10 21.38 17.52
C ASP A 140 50.69 19.94 17.91
N THR A 141 50.55 19.68 19.21
CA THR A 141 50.33 18.33 19.71
C THR A 141 48.88 17.94 19.59
N VAL A 142 48.63 17.19 18.55
CA VAL A 142 47.50 16.29 18.50
C VAL A 142 47.71 15.23 19.59
N GLN A 143 46.84 15.21 20.60
CA GLN A 143 46.80 14.14 21.59
C GLN A 143 45.77 13.11 21.13
N THR A 144 46.14 11.83 21.22
CA THR A 144 45.16 10.75 20.98
C THR A 144 44.67 10.22 22.33
N VAL A 145 43.34 10.27 22.53
CA VAL A 145 42.70 9.78 23.74
C VAL A 145 41.69 8.70 23.34
N ASN A 146 41.67 7.58 24.04
CA ASN A 146 40.70 6.54 23.80
C ASN A 146 39.42 6.79 24.64
N VAL A 147 38.29 7.01 23.98
CA VAL A 147 37.00 7.19 24.60
C VAL A 147 36.37 5.82 24.81
N VAL A 148 35.98 5.53 26.06
CA VAL A 148 35.35 4.28 26.47
C VAL A 148 33.83 4.47 26.55
N SER A 149 33.07 3.48 26.11
CA SER A 149 31.61 3.50 26.19
C SER A 149 31.12 3.68 27.63
N GLY A 150 30.31 4.70 27.86
CA GLY A 150 29.74 5.01 29.18
C GLY A 150 30.69 5.66 30.19
N GLU A 151 31.96 5.98 29.82
CA GLU A 151 32.97 6.58 30.72
C GLU A 151 33.43 7.97 30.25
N GLU A 152 34.02 8.77 31.19
CA GLU A 152 34.68 10.04 30.89
C GLU A 152 36.19 9.83 30.79
N SER A 153 36.78 10.14 29.63
CA SER A 153 38.21 10.19 29.40
C SER A 153 38.74 11.64 29.57
N THR A 154 40.01 11.87 29.86
CA THR A 154 40.59 13.21 30.09
C THR A 154 41.85 13.47 29.26
N ALA A 155 41.95 14.68 28.70
CA ALA A 155 43.14 15.21 28.03
C ALA A 155 43.55 16.57 28.63
N THR A 156 44.87 16.95 28.60
CA THR A 156 45.35 18.29 29.03
C THR A 156 46.14 18.94 27.90
N ILE A 157 45.80 20.19 27.56
CA ILE A 157 46.48 20.99 26.54
C ILE A 157 47.06 22.27 27.18
N ILE A 158 48.32 22.65 26.85
CA ILE A 158 49.00 23.81 27.40
C ILE A 158 49.22 24.87 26.31
N ASN A 159 49.01 26.16 26.65
CA ASN A 159 49.28 27.29 25.77
C ASN A 159 50.27 28.30 26.38
N GLU A 160 51.01 28.99 25.50
CA GLU A 160 51.83 30.17 25.82
C GLU A 160 51.15 31.45 25.33
N GLU A 161 51.43 32.58 25.97
CA GLU A 161 50.93 33.89 25.56
C GLU A 161 51.56 34.35 24.23
N LEU A 162 50.72 34.77 23.26
CA LEU A 162 51.14 35.25 21.94
C LEU A 162 50.36 36.50 21.53
N PRO A 163 51.09 37.55 21.07
CA PRO A 163 50.41 38.74 20.54
C PRO A 163 49.98 38.54 19.09
N GLY A 164 48.77 39.00 18.75
CA GLY A 164 48.30 38.99 17.37
C GLY A 164 46.79 39.09 17.17
N LEU A 165 46.39 38.90 15.89
CA LEU A 165 45.01 38.78 15.49
C LEU A 165 44.78 37.36 14.97
N ARG A 166 43.78 36.73 15.51
CA ARG A 166 43.35 35.41 15.09
C ARG A 166 41.93 35.47 14.51
N ILE A 167 41.78 35.03 13.31
CA ILE A 167 40.46 34.88 12.64
C ILE A 167 40.21 33.40 12.52
N ILE A 168 39.02 32.97 12.96
CA ILE A 168 38.57 31.59 12.86
C ILE A 168 37.27 31.56 12.08
N LYS A 169 37.20 30.70 11.13
CA LYS A 169 36.02 30.53 10.28
C LYS A 169 35.43 29.17 10.48
N TYR A 170 34.13 29.16 10.80
CA TYR A 170 33.32 27.95 10.95
C TYR A 170 32.19 27.91 9.95
N ASP A 171 31.88 26.73 9.53
CA ASP A 171 30.52 26.41 9.09
C ASP A 171 29.58 26.47 10.30
N ARG A 172 28.55 27.29 10.23
CA ARG A 172 27.62 27.52 11.36
C ARG A 172 26.83 26.26 11.75
N LYS A 173 26.59 25.35 10.77
CA LYS A 173 25.77 24.16 10.96
C LYS A 173 26.57 23.00 11.56
N THR A 174 27.73 22.71 10.97
CA THR A 174 28.55 21.57 11.39
C THR A 174 29.51 21.93 12.50
N MET A 175 29.77 23.22 12.66
CA MET A 175 30.86 23.75 13.50
C MET A 175 32.22 23.24 13.07
N GLU A 176 32.33 22.78 11.83
CA GLU A 176 33.61 22.45 11.22
C GLU A 176 34.31 23.72 10.74
N LEU A 177 35.63 23.64 10.71
CA LEU A 177 36.47 24.73 10.27
C LEU A 177 36.46 24.86 8.75
N MET A 178 36.40 26.09 8.25
CA MET A 178 36.36 26.36 6.82
C MET A 178 37.73 26.84 6.30
N PRO A 179 38.46 26.02 5.53
CA PRO A 179 39.69 26.44 4.85
C PRO A 179 39.37 27.29 3.60
N ASP A 180 40.38 27.97 3.10
CA ASP A 180 40.38 28.76 1.85
C ASP A 180 39.37 29.92 1.79
N VAL A 181 38.74 30.27 2.91
CA VAL A 181 37.88 31.45 3.00
C VAL A 181 38.69 32.71 2.93
N ALA A 182 38.34 33.62 2.02
CA ALA A 182 39.08 34.85 1.79
C ALA A 182 38.55 36.01 2.60
N PHE A 183 39.42 36.60 3.41
CA PHE A 183 39.13 37.82 4.19
C PHE A 183 40.04 38.96 3.73
N GLU A 184 39.47 40.14 3.51
CA GLU A 184 40.23 41.38 3.39
C GLU A 184 40.30 42.02 4.77
N ILE A 185 41.55 42.24 5.23
CA ILE A 185 41.83 42.81 6.55
C ILE A 185 42.34 44.23 6.35
N PHE A 186 41.73 45.15 7.09
CA PHE A 186 42.12 46.56 7.09
C PHE A 186 42.63 46.92 8.48
N ARG A 187 43.66 47.74 8.55
CA ARG A 187 44.11 48.41 9.76
C ARG A 187 43.94 49.92 9.56
N ASP A 188 43.22 50.60 10.44
CA ASP A 188 43.00 52.02 10.36
C ASP A 188 42.46 52.46 8.96
N ASN A 189 41.56 51.67 8.39
CA ASN A 189 40.96 51.79 7.02
C ASN A 189 41.95 51.58 5.85
N VAL A 190 43.17 51.14 6.08
CA VAL A 190 44.13 50.75 5.03
C VAL A 190 44.10 49.23 4.83
N SER A 191 43.84 48.76 3.61
CA SER A 191 43.86 47.34 3.31
C SER A 191 45.23 46.75 3.51
N LEU A 192 45.34 45.70 4.29
CA LEU A 192 46.53 44.88 4.45
C LEU A 192 46.65 43.79 3.39
N GLY A 193 45.56 43.60 2.61
CA GLY A 193 45.45 42.59 1.58
C GLY A 193 44.38 41.53 1.89
N ILE A 194 44.35 40.55 1.01
CA ILE A 194 43.43 39.40 1.14
C ILE A 194 44.19 38.23 1.75
N PHE A 195 43.68 37.70 2.83
CA PHE A 195 44.20 36.54 3.54
C PHE A 195 43.20 35.40 3.40
N ARG A 196 43.72 34.17 3.37
CA ARG A 196 42.87 32.98 3.30
C ARG A 196 43.03 32.12 4.54
N THR A 197 41.96 31.53 5.02
CA THR A 197 42.04 30.56 6.10
C THR A 197 42.78 29.31 5.64
N ASN A 198 43.64 28.79 6.53
CA ASN A 198 44.41 27.57 6.31
C ASN A 198 43.52 26.31 6.47
N GLU A 199 44.12 25.10 6.46
CA GLU A 199 43.42 23.84 6.66
C GLU A 199 42.70 23.73 8.02
N GLN A 200 43.14 24.55 9.01
CA GLN A 200 42.49 24.65 10.32
C GLN A 200 41.44 25.78 10.38
N GLY A 201 41.05 26.33 9.23
CA GLY A 201 40.06 27.40 9.15
C GLY A 201 40.53 28.71 9.79
N GLU A 202 41.84 28.92 9.90
CA GLU A 202 42.42 29.99 10.70
C GLU A 202 43.28 30.93 9.83
N ILE A 203 43.20 32.23 10.15
CA ILE A 203 44.19 33.24 9.81
C ILE A 203 44.82 33.72 11.11
N LEU A 204 46.13 33.49 11.27
CA LEU A 204 46.84 33.95 12.44
C LEU A 204 47.86 35.01 12.01
N LEU A 205 47.63 36.23 12.44
CA LEU A 205 48.56 37.35 12.28
C LEU A 205 49.24 37.62 13.62
N VAL A 206 50.47 37.12 13.78
CA VAL A 206 51.29 37.32 14.99
C VAL A 206 52.05 38.64 14.92
N ASN A 207 52.40 39.21 16.06
CA ASN A 207 53.21 40.44 16.15
C ASN A 207 52.67 41.60 15.32
N GLN A 208 51.34 41.75 15.32
CA GLN A 208 50.69 42.80 14.57
C GLN A 208 50.87 44.17 15.26
N PRO A 209 51.01 45.25 14.48
CA PRO A 209 51.01 46.61 15.05
C PRO A 209 49.67 46.92 15.74
N GLU A 210 49.69 47.76 16.76
CA GLU A 210 48.49 48.31 17.38
C GLU A 210 47.64 49.05 16.36
N GLY A 211 46.31 49.10 16.60
CA GLY A 211 45.37 49.77 15.73
C GLY A 211 43.98 49.14 15.71
N SER A 212 43.10 49.78 14.98
CA SER A 212 41.75 49.25 14.74
C SER A 212 41.72 48.38 13.47
N TYR A 213 41.43 47.12 13.65
CA TYR A 213 41.39 46.15 12.53
C TYR A 213 39.92 45.93 12.15
N ARG A 214 39.61 46.04 10.83
CA ARG A 214 38.36 45.70 10.21
C ARG A 214 38.55 44.50 9.30
N ILE A 215 37.74 43.49 9.47
CA ILE A 215 37.84 42.19 8.79
C ILE A 215 36.57 41.96 8.02
N GLU A 216 36.68 41.77 6.69
CA GLU A 216 35.56 41.54 5.79
C GLU A 216 35.77 40.26 4.99
N GLU A 217 34.78 39.41 4.96
CA GLU A 217 34.80 38.23 4.08
C GLU A 217 34.57 38.65 2.62
N ARG A 218 35.37 38.08 1.72
CA ARG A 218 35.30 38.34 0.27
C ARG A 218 34.93 37.13 -0.56
N ASN A 219 35.16 35.92 -0.02
CA ASN A 219 34.84 34.68 -0.70
C ASN A 219 34.67 33.55 0.34
N PRO A 220 33.65 32.75 0.29
CA PRO A 220 33.36 31.70 1.28
C PRO A 220 34.31 30.49 1.17
N GLY A 221 35.16 30.42 0.16
CA GLY A 221 36.12 29.33 -0.06
C GLY A 221 35.60 28.21 -0.96
N ASP A 222 34.31 28.08 -1.08
CA ASP A 222 33.65 27.03 -1.84
C ASP A 222 32.30 27.51 -2.47
N ASP A 223 31.57 26.60 -3.07
CA ASP A 223 30.24 26.83 -3.68
C ASP A 223 29.10 26.28 -2.82
N GLU A 224 29.36 25.92 -1.58
CA GLU A 224 28.43 25.31 -0.64
C GLU A 224 27.88 26.28 0.40
N HIS A 225 28.60 27.41 0.58
CA HIS A 225 28.30 28.36 1.64
C HIS A 225 27.85 29.73 1.14
N ILE A 226 27.10 30.40 1.98
CA ILE A 226 26.65 31.77 1.79
C ILE A 226 27.70 32.69 2.37
N ILE A 227 28.16 33.67 1.60
CA ILE A 227 29.11 34.68 2.08
C ILE A 227 28.42 35.56 3.14
N ASP A 228 29.08 35.72 4.31
CA ASP A 228 28.69 36.73 5.30
C ASP A 228 29.51 37.99 5.10
N THR A 229 28.91 38.99 4.48
CA THR A 229 29.57 40.29 4.20
C THR A 229 29.61 41.23 5.42
N THR A 230 29.15 40.79 6.59
CA THR A 230 29.13 41.60 7.81
C THR A 230 30.54 41.78 8.36
N PRO A 231 31.11 43.02 8.41
CA PRO A 231 32.47 43.22 8.89
C PRO A 231 32.58 43.05 10.42
N GLN A 232 33.70 42.49 10.88
CA GLN A 232 34.07 42.49 12.29
C GLN A 232 35.27 43.39 12.55
N TYR A 233 35.37 43.90 13.76
CA TYR A 233 36.41 44.83 14.18
C TYR A 233 37.21 44.26 15.36
N ALA A 234 38.55 44.54 15.39
CA ALA A 234 39.43 44.16 16.48
C ALA A 234 40.38 45.30 16.81
N GLU A 235 40.47 45.66 18.05
CA GLU A 235 41.50 46.57 18.54
C GLU A 235 42.68 45.74 19.06
N LEU A 236 43.83 45.96 18.52
CA LEU A 236 45.07 45.35 18.99
C LEU A 236 45.90 46.40 19.75
N THR A 237 46.17 46.13 21.04
CA THR A 237 46.97 46.98 21.91
C THR A 237 48.06 46.15 22.60
N THR A 238 49.13 46.77 22.97
CA THR A 238 50.29 46.11 23.64
C THR A 238 49.84 45.40 24.91
N GLY A 239 50.22 44.18 25.07
CA GLY A 239 49.92 43.34 26.23
C GLY A 239 48.60 42.59 26.17
N MET A 240 47.83 42.73 25.08
CA MET A 240 46.55 42.00 24.95
C MET A 240 46.70 40.55 24.45
N GLY A 241 47.91 40.17 23.98
CA GLY A 241 48.10 38.86 23.40
C GLY A 241 47.37 38.69 22.06
N ILE A 242 46.76 37.56 21.82
CA ILE A 242 46.00 37.28 20.60
C ILE A 242 44.57 37.70 20.78
N VAL A 243 44.08 38.60 19.90
CA VAL A 243 42.67 38.96 19.78
C VAL A 243 42.03 38.05 18.75
N GLU A 244 40.98 37.34 19.14
CA GLU A 244 40.26 36.41 18.28
C GLU A 244 38.97 37.01 17.72
N ARG A 245 38.69 36.67 16.45
CA ARG A 245 37.41 36.96 15.78
C ARG A 245 36.93 35.69 15.10
N VAL A 246 35.68 35.33 15.42
CA VAL A 246 35.04 34.12 14.88
C VAL A 246 34.00 34.53 13.86
N PHE A 247 34.11 33.94 12.68
CA PHE A 247 33.15 34.13 11.60
C PHE A 247 32.45 32.81 11.30
N TYR A 248 31.19 32.92 10.87
CA TYR A 248 30.36 31.78 10.51
C TYR A 248 29.80 31.99 9.12
N ASN A 249 29.83 30.97 8.29
CA ASN A 249 29.03 30.93 7.09
C ASN A 249 27.89 29.92 7.25
N ASP A 250 26.77 30.29 6.73
CA ASP A 250 25.65 29.39 6.59
C ASP A 250 25.82 28.54 5.31
N GLN A 251 25.51 27.28 5.36
CA GLN A 251 25.44 26.43 4.16
C GLN A 251 24.28 26.86 3.29
N LEU A 252 24.46 26.76 1.99
CA LEU A 252 23.34 26.84 1.06
C LEU A 252 22.32 25.75 1.42
N PRO A 253 21.02 26.09 1.44
CA PRO A 253 19.99 25.15 1.81
C PRO A 253 19.80 24.06 0.76
N GLY A 254 19.06 23.06 1.16
CA GLY A 254 18.62 21.99 0.30
C GLY A 254 17.14 21.69 0.44
N ILE A 255 16.66 20.79 -0.39
CA ILE A 255 15.34 20.21 -0.34
C ILE A 255 15.50 18.70 -0.16
N HIS A 256 14.82 18.16 0.82
CA HIS A 256 14.55 16.73 0.97
C HIS A 256 13.05 16.52 0.88
N LEU A 257 12.56 16.23 -0.32
CA LEU A 257 11.17 15.90 -0.58
C LEU A 257 10.98 14.39 -0.44
N ILE A 258 9.96 14.00 0.29
CA ILE A 258 9.58 12.61 0.48
C ILE A 258 8.18 12.42 -0.08
N LYS A 259 8.02 11.48 -0.99
CA LYS A 259 6.74 11.11 -1.59
C LYS A 259 6.30 9.74 -1.09
N VAL A 260 5.14 9.70 -0.43
CA VAL A 260 4.64 8.48 0.21
C VAL A 260 3.14 8.27 -0.04
N ASP A 261 2.71 7.04 0.15
CA ASP A 261 1.30 6.66 0.13
C ASP A 261 0.57 7.25 1.35
N SER A 262 -0.57 7.90 1.13
CA SER A 262 -1.35 8.55 2.20
C SER A 262 -1.92 7.58 3.23
N ALA A 263 -2.15 6.32 2.84
CA ALA A 263 -2.66 5.27 3.73
C ALA A 263 -1.55 4.57 4.53
N ASP A 264 -0.30 4.63 4.05
CA ASP A 264 0.87 4.04 4.69
C ASP A 264 2.09 4.92 4.45
N LEU A 265 2.36 5.84 5.37
CA LEU A 265 3.46 6.80 5.28
C LEU A 265 4.87 6.13 5.27
N SER A 266 4.96 4.85 5.55
CA SER A 266 6.20 4.09 5.41
C SER A 266 6.44 3.57 3.99
N LYS A 267 5.46 3.75 3.10
CA LYS A 267 5.51 3.27 1.72
C LYS A 267 5.88 4.41 0.76
N PRO A 268 7.11 4.42 0.24
CA PRO A 268 7.52 5.41 -0.73
C PRO A 268 6.83 5.23 -2.08
N ILE A 269 6.69 6.33 -2.83
CA ILE A 269 6.20 6.33 -4.21
C ILE A 269 7.32 6.83 -5.12
N ALA A 270 7.83 5.93 -5.95
CA ALA A 270 8.85 6.21 -6.94
C ALA A 270 8.25 6.76 -8.26
N ASN A 271 9.10 7.36 -9.09
CA ASN A 271 8.77 7.84 -10.43
C ASN A 271 7.67 8.92 -10.48
N VAL A 272 7.53 9.68 -9.41
CA VAL A 272 6.63 10.85 -9.35
C VAL A 272 7.37 12.08 -9.84
N LYS A 273 6.77 12.82 -10.77
CA LYS A 273 7.38 14.04 -11.34
C LYS A 273 6.97 15.28 -10.57
N PHE A 274 7.95 16.07 -10.21
CA PHE A 274 7.80 17.37 -9.58
C PHE A 274 8.51 18.44 -10.39
N ARG A 275 7.92 19.63 -10.46
CA ARG A 275 8.55 20.86 -10.93
C ARG A 275 8.83 21.76 -9.73
N ILE A 276 10.06 22.24 -9.66
CA ILE A 276 10.53 23.10 -8.56
C ILE A 276 11.10 24.37 -9.16
N GLU A 277 10.71 25.52 -8.62
CA GLU A 277 11.14 26.83 -9.08
C GLU A 277 11.14 27.84 -7.95
N ALA A 278 12.07 28.80 -7.96
CA ALA A 278 12.05 29.92 -7.04
C ALA A 278 10.91 30.89 -7.38
N VAL A 279 10.20 31.38 -6.36
CA VAL A 279 9.05 32.29 -6.54
C VAL A 279 9.46 33.59 -7.25
N ASP A 280 10.67 34.07 -7.01
CA ASP A 280 11.22 35.29 -7.62
C ASP A 280 11.89 35.05 -8.99
N GLY A 281 11.89 33.82 -9.49
CA GLY A 281 12.48 33.43 -10.75
C GLY A 281 14.00 33.38 -10.76
N SER A 282 14.65 33.46 -9.62
CA SER A 282 16.12 33.40 -9.49
C SER A 282 16.70 32.02 -9.79
N TRP A 283 15.87 30.95 -9.68
CA TRP A 283 16.25 29.58 -9.92
C TRP A 283 15.09 28.74 -10.47
N GLY A 284 15.41 27.83 -11.40
CA GLY A 284 14.44 26.96 -12.06
C GLY A 284 13.67 27.68 -13.19
N PRO A 285 12.52 27.13 -13.67
CA PRO A 285 11.90 25.86 -13.28
C PRO A 285 12.69 24.63 -13.72
N GLU A 286 12.78 23.65 -12.84
CA GLU A 286 13.42 22.37 -13.13
C GLU A 286 12.51 21.20 -12.77
N GLU A 287 12.58 20.08 -13.52
CA GLU A 287 11.78 18.90 -13.28
C GLU A 287 12.62 17.77 -12.69
N TYR A 288 12.10 17.14 -11.65
CA TYR A 288 12.72 16.04 -10.93
C TYR A 288 11.75 14.88 -10.81
N THR A 289 12.32 13.69 -10.68
CA THR A 289 11.53 12.46 -10.51
C THR A 289 11.99 11.77 -9.21
N THR A 290 11.04 11.32 -8.40
CA THR A 290 11.38 10.61 -7.16
C THR A 290 12.08 9.30 -7.45
N SER A 291 13.11 9.01 -6.67
CA SER A 291 13.89 7.76 -6.65
C SER A 291 13.07 6.56 -6.16
N GLU A 292 13.67 5.39 -6.08
CA GLU A 292 12.98 4.16 -5.60
C GLU A 292 12.50 4.26 -4.14
N ASP A 293 13.18 5.06 -3.34
CA ASP A 293 12.80 5.34 -1.95
C ASP A 293 11.84 6.54 -1.81
N GLY A 294 11.33 7.04 -2.92
CA GLY A 294 10.34 8.11 -2.97
C GLY A 294 10.91 9.50 -2.69
N THR A 295 12.23 9.70 -2.77
CA THR A 295 12.86 10.97 -2.42
C THR A 295 13.32 11.78 -3.63
N ILE A 296 13.38 13.09 -3.44
CA ILE A 296 14.15 14.05 -4.25
C ILE A 296 15.02 14.84 -3.29
N ASP A 297 16.33 14.76 -3.52
CA ASP A 297 17.34 15.48 -2.76
C ASP A 297 18.00 16.53 -3.63
N LEU A 298 17.87 17.79 -3.24
CA LEU A 298 18.52 18.92 -3.87
C LEU A 298 19.37 19.64 -2.83
N SER A 299 20.54 20.04 -3.23
CA SER A 299 21.47 20.79 -2.38
C SER A 299 21.95 22.05 -3.08
N LYS A 300 22.54 22.95 -2.33
CA LYS A 300 23.17 24.18 -2.85
C LYS A 300 22.17 25.09 -3.58
N LEU A 301 20.95 25.15 -3.07
CA LEU A 301 19.92 26.04 -3.62
C LEU A 301 20.08 27.47 -3.04
N PRO A 302 19.76 28.51 -3.81
CA PRO A 302 19.66 29.85 -3.25
C PRO A 302 18.64 29.93 -2.09
N VAL A 303 18.90 30.75 -1.10
CA VAL A 303 17.91 31.03 -0.05
C VAL A 303 16.71 31.76 -0.64
N GLY A 304 15.49 31.43 -0.17
CA GLY A 304 14.28 32.07 -0.66
C GLY A 304 13.06 31.17 -0.65
N ALA A 305 11.98 31.67 -1.26
CA ALA A 305 10.74 30.93 -1.40
C ALA A 305 10.71 30.12 -2.71
N TYR A 306 10.28 28.88 -2.64
CA TYR A 306 10.17 27.96 -3.77
C TYR A 306 8.76 27.43 -3.91
N VAL A 307 8.32 27.26 -5.15
CA VAL A 307 7.10 26.55 -5.50
C VAL A 307 7.47 25.13 -5.91
N VAL A 308 6.87 24.16 -5.24
CA VAL A 308 6.99 22.74 -5.55
C VAL A 308 5.65 22.26 -6.09
N THR A 309 5.62 21.84 -7.35
CA THR A 309 4.41 21.41 -8.06
C THR A 309 4.53 19.94 -8.44
N GLU A 310 3.61 19.11 -7.99
CA GLU A 310 3.47 17.73 -8.47
C GLU A 310 2.79 17.72 -9.83
N LEU A 311 3.44 17.11 -10.82
CA LEU A 311 2.96 17.06 -12.19
C LEU A 311 2.26 15.75 -12.53
N GLU A 312 2.82 14.63 -12.05
CA GLU A 312 2.41 13.28 -12.44
C GLU A 312 2.70 12.26 -11.34
N CYS A 313 1.74 11.42 -11.03
CA CYS A 313 1.91 10.29 -10.12
C CYS A 313 1.13 9.07 -10.62
N PRO A 314 1.72 8.19 -11.44
CA PRO A 314 1.03 7.04 -12.00
C PRO A 314 0.50 6.09 -10.91
N GLY A 315 -0.76 5.71 -11.04
CA GLY A 315 -1.42 4.81 -10.08
C GLY A 315 -1.96 5.47 -8.81
N TYR A 316 -1.85 6.79 -8.70
CA TYR A 316 -2.30 7.57 -7.55
C TYR A 316 -3.14 8.78 -7.97
N VAL A 317 -3.90 9.30 -7.04
CA VAL A 317 -4.56 10.60 -7.10
C VAL A 317 -3.63 11.61 -6.44
N ILE A 318 -3.40 12.74 -7.09
CA ILE A 318 -2.62 13.84 -6.51
C ILE A 318 -3.48 14.51 -5.44
N ASP A 319 -3.09 14.38 -4.16
CA ASP A 319 -3.83 14.94 -3.04
C ASP A 319 -3.53 16.45 -2.88
N GLU A 320 -2.28 16.84 -3.09
CA GLU A 320 -1.81 18.23 -3.05
C GLU A 320 -0.92 18.50 -4.27
N ALA A 321 -1.44 19.29 -5.22
CA ALA A 321 -0.73 19.56 -6.46
C ALA A 321 0.42 20.55 -6.32
N GLN A 322 0.40 21.47 -5.33
CA GLN A 322 1.37 22.54 -5.20
C GLN A 322 1.57 22.97 -3.75
N ARG A 323 2.82 23.24 -3.38
CA ARG A 323 3.21 23.78 -2.08
C ARG A 323 4.28 24.86 -2.22
N ILE A 324 4.19 25.91 -1.42
CA ILE A 324 5.25 26.89 -1.28
C ILE A 324 6.05 26.56 -0.02
N ILE A 325 7.37 26.54 -0.15
CA ILE A 325 8.33 26.32 0.93
C ILE A 325 9.31 27.49 1.00
N HIS A 326 9.90 27.72 2.17
CA HIS A 326 10.97 28.65 2.36
C HIS A 326 12.26 27.90 2.68
N LEU A 327 13.35 28.29 2.05
CA LEU A 327 14.68 27.77 2.28
C LEU A 327 15.51 28.83 2.98
N ASP A 328 15.91 28.52 4.19
CA ASP A 328 16.84 29.32 4.97
C ASP A 328 18.22 28.63 5.00
N GLY A 329 19.29 29.40 5.19
CA GLY A 329 20.64 28.85 5.28
C GLY A 329 20.77 27.80 6.38
N ASN A 330 21.68 26.86 6.19
CA ASN A 330 21.98 25.74 7.10
C ASN A 330 20.93 24.63 7.15
N GLU A 331 19.80 24.77 6.48
CA GLU A 331 18.71 23.82 6.57
C GLU A 331 18.54 23.06 5.26
N THR A 332 18.19 21.81 5.39
CA THR A 332 17.55 21.06 4.32
C THR A 332 16.08 21.03 4.66
N ALA A 333 15.27 21.74 3.89
CA ALA A 333 13.83 21.74 4.09
C ALA A 333 13.29 20.34 3.79
N GLN A 334 12.78 19.69 4.82
CA GLN A 334 12.17 18.38 4.71
C GLN A 334 10.67 18.49 4.70
N PHE A 335 10.03 17.91 3.70
CA PHE A 335 8.59 17.87 3.62
C PHE A 335 8.10 16.63 2.89
N VAL A 336 6.90 16.24 3.26
CA VAL A 336 6.27 15.03 2.74
C VAL A 336 5.09 15.44 1.88
N PHE A 337 5.06 14.91 0.64
CA PHE A 337 3.86 14.87 -0.19
C PHE A 337 3.23 13.49 -0.09
N THR A 338 1.94 13.45 0.12
CA THR A 338 1.17 12.20 0.10
C THR A 338 0.31 12.13 -1.14
N ASN A 339 0.09 10.93 -1.66
CA ASN A 339 -0.97 10.68 -2.62
C ASN A 339 -1.77 9.46 -2.21
N SER A 340 -3.02 9.49 -2.52
CA SER A 340 -3.93 8.38 -2.30
C SER A 340 -3.91 7.44 -3.51
N LYS A 341 -3.71 6.15 -3.26
CA LYS A 341 -3.73 5.15 -4.33
C LYS A 341 -5.06 5.21 -5.09
N LEU A 342 -5.00 5.03 -6.40
CA LEU A 342 -6.21 4.82 -7.18
C LEU A 342 -6.94 3.59 -6.65
N PRO A 343 -8.24 3.71 -6.36
CA PRO A 343 -9.02 2.59 -5.82
C PRO A 343 -9.19 1.46 -6.83
N SER A 344 -9.45 0.28 -6.33
CA SER A 344 -9.98 -0.84 -7.09
C SER A 344 -11.44 -1.09 -6.72
N LEU A 345 -12.20 -1.72 -7.63
CA LEU A 345 -13.53 -2.23 -7.34
C LEU A 345 -13.53 -3.74 -7.46
N ARG A 346 -13.88 -4.41 -6.36
CA ARG A 346 -14.09 -5.85 -6.33
C ARG A 346 -15.58 -6.18 -6.36
N LEU A 347 -16.02 -6.84 -7.40
CA LEU A 347 -17.33 -7.48 -7.45
C LEU A 347 -17.19 -8.95 -7.06
N THR A 348 -18.08 -9.43 -6.20
CA THR A 348 -18.26 -10.85 -5.91
C THR A 348 -19.65 -11.27 -6.32
N LYS A 349 -19.75 -12.20 -7.24
CA LYS A 349 -21.01 -12.76 -7.72
C LYS A 349 -21.26 -14.12 -7.10
N ILE A 350 -22.40 -14.27 -6.51
CA ILE A 350 -22.84 -15.53 -5.91
C ILE A 350 -24.16 -16.00 -6.51
N SER A 351 -24.40 -17.27 -6.43
CA SER A 351 -25.71 -17.87 -6.65
C SER A 351 -26.57 -17.75 -5.38
N SER A 352 -27.85 -17.86 -5.50
CA SER A 352 -28.82 -17.87 -4.39
C SER A 352 -28.58 -18.96 -3.32
N ASP A 353 -27.74 -19.95 -3.60
CA ASP A 353 -27.31 -20.95 -2.61
C ASP A 353 -26.00 -20.55 -1.89
N GLY A 354 -25.48 -19.37 -2.14
CA GLY A 354 -24.25 -18.83 -1.56
C GLY A 354 -22.97 -19.30 -2.27
N SER A 355 -23.06 -20.16 -3.29
CA SER A 355 -21.90 -20.59 -4.04
C SER A 355 -21.39 -19.50 -4.99
N ALA A 356 -20.06 -19.47 -5.24
CA ALA A 356 -19.48 -18.54 -6.20
C ALA A 356 -20.04 -18.78 -7.62
N LEU A 357 -20.39 -17.68 -8.32
CA LEU A 357 -20.97 -17.77 -9.66
C LEU A 357 -20.00 -17.23 -10.71
N ALA A 358 -19.38 -18.16 -11.45
CA ALA A 358 -18.48 -17.85 -12.56
C ALA A 358 -19.25 -17.61 -13.87
N GLY A 359 -18.63 -16.89 -14.82
CA GLY A 359 -19.17 -16.74 -16.18
C GLY A 359 -20.23 -15.65 -16.33
N VAL A 360 -20.40 -14.78 -15.36
CA VAL A 360 -21.31 -13.63 -15.39
C VAL A 360 -20.57 -12.39 -15.82
N THR A 361 -21.07 -11.66 -16.82
CA THR A 361 -20.41 -10.50 -17.41
C THR A 361 -21.04 -9.21 -16.94
N TYR A 362 -20.18 -8.24 -16.59
CA TYR A 362 -20.55 -6.91 -16.12
C TYR A 362 -19.91 -5.81 -16.96
N SER A 363 -20.68 -4.75 -17.20
CA SER A 363 -20.19 -3.46 -17.67
C SER A 363 -20.00 -2.51 -16.50
N LEU A 364 -18.92 -1.70 -16.55
CA LEU A 364 -18.60 -0.65 -15.57
C LEU A 364 -18.48 0.68 -16.30
N THR A 365 -19.19 1.70 -15.82
CA THR A 365 -19.15 3.06 -16.39
C THR A 365 -19.03 4.08 -15.28
N ARG A 366 -18.09 5.03 -15.38
CA ARG A 366 -17.97 6.17 -14.47
C ARG A 366 -19.03 7.22 -14.83
N ILE A 367 -19.82 7.64 -13.87
CA ILE A 367 -21.02 8.48 -14.13
C ILE A 367 -20.61 9.92 -14.48
N GLU A 368 -19.57 10.48 -13.85
CA GLU A 368 -19.21 11.88 -14.00
C GLU A 368 -18.76 12.26 -15.42
N ASP A 369 -18.05 11.37 -16.11
CA ASP A 369 -17.48 11.63 -17.44
C ASP A 369 -17.94 10.64 -18.51
N GLY A 370 -18.73 9.63 -18.14
CA GLY A 370 -19.20 8.59 -19.04
C GLY A 370 -18.13 7.59 -19.49
N SER A 371 -16.96 7.58 -18.86
CA SER A 371 -15.88 6.64 -19.17
C SER A 371 -16.34 5.20 -18.96
N ARG A 372 -16.32 4.40 -20.05
CA ARG A 372 -16.69 2.99 -20.00
C ARG A 372 -15.43 2.13 -19.95
N TYR A 373 -15.38 1.24 -19.00
CA TYR A 373 -14.33 0.24 -18.85
C TYR A 373 -14.71 -1.03 -19.63
N MET A 374 -13.69 -1.82 -19.99
CA MET A 374 -13.91 -3.09 -20.70
C MET A 374 -14.78 -4.00 -19.85
N ASP A 375 -15.78 -4.61 -20.49
CA ASP A 375 -16.66 -5.59 -19.84
C ASP A 375 -15.82 -6.76 -19.33
N GLN A 376 -16.08 -7.20 -18.12
CA GLN A 376 -15.37 -8.32 -17.49
C GLN A 376 -16.32 -9.42 -17.06
N THR A 377 -15.82 -10.64 -17.08
CA THR A 377 -16.56 -11.83 -16.70
C THR A 377 -16.02 -12.41 -15.40
N THR A 378 -16.92 -12.85 -14.51
CA THR A 378 -16.54 -13.43 -13.22
C THR A 378 -15.70 -14.68 -13.37
N SER A 379 -14.65 -14.75 -12.58
CA SER A 379 -13.70 -15.88 -12.48
C SER A 379 -14.35 -17.12 -11.86
N SER A 380 -13.62 -18.21 -11.76
CA SER A 380 -14.04 -19.45 -11.07
C SER A 380 -14.40 -19.23 -9.58
N THR A 381 -13.93 -18.14 -8.97
CA THR A 381 -14.28 -17.73 -7.61
C THR A 381 -15.44 -16.73 -7.55
N GLY A 382 -16.10 -16.49 -8.68
CA GLY A 382 -17.20 -15.52 -8.79
C GLY A 382 -16.75 -14.06 -8.72
N THR A 383 -15.48 -13.75 -8.97
CA THR A 383 -14.96 -12.41 -8.75
C THR A 383 -14.53 -11.70 -10.03
N ILE A 384 -14.73 -10.37 -10.04
CA ILE A 384 -14.14 -9.42 -10.97
C ILE A 384 -13.41 -8.37 -10.14
N ILE A 385 -12.26 -7.89 -10.63
CA ILE A 385 -11.54 -6.78 -10.03
C ILE A 385 -11.17 -5.79 -11.13
N TRP A 386 -11.63 -4.55 -10.99
CA TRP A 386 -11.17 -3.42 -11.79
C TRP A 386 -10.18 -2.63 -10.95
N GLU A 387 -8.96 -2.51 -11.43
CA GLU A 387 -7.88 -1.80 -10.75
C GLU A 387 -7.61 -0.43 -11.36
N GLY A 388 -7.03 0.48 -10.57
CA GLY A 388 -6.59 1.79 -11.05
C GLY A 388 -7.72 2.70 -11.49
N LEU A 389 -8.86 2.61 -10.84
CA LEU A 389 -10.04 3.42 -11.14
C LEU A 389 -9.88 4.85 -10.60
N GLN A 390 -10.37 5.83 -11.33
CA GLN A 390 -10.46 7.20 -10.78
C GLN A 390 -11.51 7.22 -9.66
N PRO A 391 -11.33 8.00 -8.59
CA PRO A 391 -12.39 8.23 -7.61
C PRO A 391 -13.66 8.79 -8.27
N GLY A 392 -14.83 8.43 -7.71
CA GLY A 392 -16.11 8.87 -8.22
C GLY A 392 -17.18 7.80 -8.16
N VAL A 393 -18.35 8.08 -8.75
CA VAL A 393 -19.49 7.18 -8.76
C VAL A 393 -19.51 6.35 -10.04
N TYR A 394 -19.64 5.06 -9.89
CA TYR A 394 -19.69 4.08 -10.96
C TYR A 394 -21.03 3.43 -11.07
N SER A 395 -21.53 3.29 -12.30
CA SER A 395 -22.65 2.43 -12.66
C SER A 395 -22.14 1.05 -13.04
N LEU A 396 -22.70 0.03 -12.42
CA LEU A 396 -22.39 -1.38 -12.63
C LEU A 396 -23.65 -2.10 -13.09
N LYS A 397 -23.59 -2.76 -14.25
CA LYS A 397 -24.72 -3.49 -14.84
C LYS A 397 -24.31 -4.86 -15.33
N GLU A 398 -25.10 -5.87 -14.98
CA GLU A 398 -24.95 -7.21 -15.56
C GLU A 398 -25.39 -7.20 -17.02
N THR A 399 -24.56 -7.70 -17.92
CA THR A 399 -24.83 -7.74 -19.36
C THR A 399 -25.06 -9.14 -19.88
N ASP A 400 -24.54 -10.15 -19.20
CA ASP A 400 -24.75 -11.56 -19.53
C ASP A 400 -24.59 -12.45 -18.29
N THR A 401 -25.30 -13.59 -18.27
CA THR A 401 -25.23 -14.56 -17.18
C THR A 401 -25.22 -15.99 -17.70
N VAL A 402 -24.90 -16.94 -16.84
CA VAL A 402 -24.89 -18.36 -17.17
C VAL A 402 -26.31 -18.91 -17.35
N SER A 403 -26.47 -19.93 -18.19
CA SER A 403 -27.74 -20.41 -18.69
C SER A 403 -28.71 -20.96 -17.63
N ASP A 404 -28.19 -21.32 -16.45
CA ASP A 404 -28.99 -21.85 -15.33
C ASP A 404 -29.36 -20.79 -14.28
N HIS A 405 -29.01 -19.53 -14.54
CA HIS A 405 -29.35 -18.39 -13.67
C HIS A 405 -30.16 -17.33 -14.41
N ILE A 406 -30.77 -16.45 -13.63
CA ILE A 406 -31.57 -15.34 -14.12
C ILE A 406 -30.69 -14.09 -14.18
N LEU A 407 -30.71 -13.40 -15.32
CA LEU A 407 -29.99 -12.12 -15.49
C LEU A 407 -30.58 -11.09 -14.53
N ASP A 408 -29.69 -10.42 -13.77
CA ASP A 408 -30.10 -9.28 -12.95
C ASP A 408 -30.01 -7.98 -13.77
N GLU A 409 -31.16 -7.47 -14.18
CA GLU A 409 -31.29 -6.26 -15.01
C GLU A 409 -31.10 -4.96 -14.22
N LYS A 410 -30.90 -5.03 -12.90
CA LYS A 410 -30.71 -3.85 -12.06
C LYS A 410 -29.37 -3.18 -12.37
N GLU A 411 -29.36 -1.87 -12.20
CA GLU A 411 -28.18 -1.03 -12.23
C GLU A 411 -27.78 -0.67 -10.81
N TYR A 412 -26.52 -0.92 -10.46
CA TYR A 412 -25.96 -0.66 -9.15
C TYR A 412 -24.98 0.48 -9.22
N HIS A 413 -25.02 1.35 -8.21
CA HIS A 413 -24.07 2.46 -8.11
C HIS A 413 -23.11 2.21 -6.96
N VAL A 414 -21.81 2.39 -7.23
CA VAL A 414 -20.74 2.24 -6.26
C VAL A 414 -19.90 3.50 -6.28
N GLU A 415 -19.70 4.13 -5.12
CA GLU A 415 -18.84 5.28 -4.97
C GLU A 415 -17.45 4.83 -4.51
N LEU A 416 -16.42 5.26 -5.22
CA LEU A 416 -15.02 4.96 -4.92
C LEU A 416 -14.32 6.23 -4.45
N PHE A 417 -13.57 6.10 -3.37
CA PHE A 417 -12.80 7.17 -2.76
C PHE A 417 -11.30 6.97 -2.96
N PRO A 418 -10.50 8.05 -3.00
CA PRO A 418 -9.06 7.92 -3.03
C PRO A 418 -8.54 7.00 -1.92
N GLY A 419 -7.64 6.10 -2.25
CA GLY A 419 -6.99 5.19 -1.31
C GLY A 419 -7.86 4.12 -0.68
N LYS A 420 -9.13 3.98 -1.11
CA LYS A 420 -10.06 3.00 -0.55
C LYS A 420 -10.65 2.11 -1.63
N ASP A 421 -10.32 0.84 -1.57
CA ASP A 421 -10.92 -0.15 -2.46
C ASP A 421 -12.41 -0.34 -2.15
N GLY A 422 -13.20 -0.39 -3.21
CA GLY A 422 -14.62 -0.69 -3.15
C GLY A 422 -14.88 -2.19 -3.26
N SER A 423 -15.99 -2.61 -2.69
CA SER A 423 -16.47 -3.99 -2.87
C SER A 423 -17.98 -4.05 -2.92
N ILE A 424 -18.50 -4.92 -3.76
CA ILE A 424 -19.93 -5.20 -3.86
C ILE A 424 -20.15 -6.71 -4.01
N VAL A 425 -21.18 -7.23 -3.37
CA VAL A 425 -21.62 -8.63 -3.52
C VAL A 425 -22.99 -8.62 -4.17
N LEU A 426 -23.13 -9.32 -5.28
CA LEU A 426 -24.36 -9.42 -6.03
C LEU A 426 -24.75 -10.88 -6.20
N GLU A 427 -26.04 -11.15 -6.17
CA GLU A 427 -26.59 -12.50 -6.24
C GLU A 427 -27.43 -12.65 -7.50
N ASN A 428 -27.38 -13.84 -8.13
CA ASN A 428 -28.35 -14.25 -9.13
C ASN A 428 -29.17 -15.44 -8.64
N ASP A 429 -30.45 -15.35 -8.89
CA ASP A 429 -31.38 -16.43 -8.68
C ASP A 429 -31.15 -17.55 -9.71
N LYS A 430 -31.30 -18.79 -9.28
CA LYS A 430 -31.30 -19.95 -10.18
C LYS A 430 -32.63 -20.04 -10.94
N ARG A 431 -32.50 -20.43 -12.20
CA ARG A 431 -33.65 -20.82 -12.99
C ARG A 431 -34.22 -22.12 -12.45
N PRO A 432 -35.54 -22.19 -12.24
CA PRO A 432 -36.20 -23.41 -11.77
C PRO A 432 -36.21 -24.50 -12.83
N ASN A 433 -36.26 -25.73 -12.40
CA ASN A 433 -36.58 -26.88 -13.24
C ASN A 433 -38.04 -27.24 -13.09
N LEU A 434 -38.64 -27.68 -14.18
CA LEU A 434 -39.96 -28.33 -14.15
C LEU A 434 -39.75 -29.85 -14.24
N ILE A 435 -40.33 -30.57 -13.28
CA ILE A 435 -40.28 -32.03 -13.22
C ILE A 435 -41.71 -32.53 -13.44
N ILE A 436 -41.92 -33.30 -14.47
CA ILE A 436 -43.21 -33.89 -14.86
C ILE A 436 -43.14 -35.36 -14.49
N TRP A 437 -44.07 -35.82 -13.70
CA TRP A 437 -44.24 -37.23 -13.39
C TRP A 437 -45.46 -37.78 -14.10
N LYS A 438 -45.29 -38.87 -14.80
CA LYS A 438 -46.35 -39.62 -15.46
C LYS A 438 -46.57 -40.94 -14.75
N ARG A 439 -47.83 -41.14 -14.34
CA ARG A 439 -48.20 -42.31 -13.56
C ARG A 439 -49.47 -42.97 -14.14
N ASP A 440 -49.58 -44.24 -13.91
CA ASP A 440 -50.79 -45.01 -14.09
C ASP A 440 -51.80 -44.58 -12.99
N ALA A 441 -52.97 -44.15 -13.37
CA ALA A 441 -53.99 -43.61 -12.44
C ALA A 441 -54.54 -44.65 -11.45
N ASP A 442 -54.49 -45.93 -11.79
CA ASP A 442 -55.02 -46.98 -10.96
C ASP A 442 -53.96 -47.61 -10.03
N SER A 443 -52.78 -47.80 -10.50
CA SER A 443 -51.70 -48.46 -9.76
C SER A 443 -50.64 -47.53 -9.18
N GLY A 444 -50.57 -46.28 -9.65
CA GLY A 444 -49.51 -45.33 -9.33
C GLY A 444 -48.14 -45.66 -9.98
N ALA A 445 -48.07 -46.71 -10.79
CA ALA A 445 -46.85 -47.13 -11.45
C ALA A 445 -46.35 -46.08 -12.45
N PRO A 446 -45.00 -45.91 -12.61
CA PRO A 446 -44.45 -44.98 -13.57
C PRO A 446 -44.83 -45.36 -15.02
N VAL A 447 -45.02 -44.35 -15.87
CA VAL A 447 -45.30 -44.52 -17.29
C VAL A 447 -44.14 -43.90 -18.11
N GLU A 448 -43.36 -44.75 -18.75
CA GLU A 448 -42.30 -44.37 -19.67
C GLU A 448 -42.87 -44.04 -21.07
N GLY A 449 -42.24 -43.08 -21.78
CA GLY A 449 -42.53 -42.76 -23.17
C GLY A 449 -43.72 -41.82 -23.38
N ALA A 450 -44.28 -41.22 -22.35
CA ALA A 450 -45.24 -40.14 -22.49
C ALA A 450 -44.55 -38.84 -22.92
N VAL A 451 -45.12 -38.17 -23.93
CA VAL A 451 -44.53 -36.94 -24.49
C VAL A 451 -45.35 -35.73 -24.02
N PHE A 452 -44.64 -34.76 -23.47
CA PHE A 452 -45.22 -33.51 -22.98
C PHE A 452 -44.69 -32.31 -23.77
N LEU A 453 -45.58 -31.39 -24.12
CA LEU A 453 -45.27 -30.11 -24.70
C LEU A 453 -45.40 -29.05 -23.63
N VAL A 454 -44.32 -28.28 -23.40
CA VAL A 454 -44.31 -27.15 -22.46
C VAL A 454 -44.32 -25.87 -23.25
N LYS A 455 -45.28 -25.00 -22.99
CA LYS A 455 -45.45 -23.70 -23.65
C LYS A 455 -45.28 -22.56 -22.65
N GLY A 456 -44.70 -21.48 -23.10
CA GLY A 456 -44.63 -20.22 -22.34
C GLY A 456 -45.97 -19.48 -22.34
N ALA A 457 -46.05 -18.40 -21.56
CA ALA A 457 -47.25 -17.54 -21.47
C ALA A 457 -47.62 -16.88 -22.83
N ASP A 458 -46.70 -16.77 -23.74
CA ASP A 458 -46.89 -16.27 -25.12
C ASP A 458 -47.42 -17.33 -26.09
N GLY A 459 -47.64 -18.56 -25.62
CA GLY A 459 -48.11 -19.70 -26.39
C GLY A 459 -47.06 -20.39 -27.24
N HIS A 460 -45.80 -19.92 -27.25
CA HIS A 460 -44.72 -20.58 -27.96
C HIS A 460 -44.25 -21.83 -27.21
N SER A 461 -43.89 -22.85 -27.98
CA SER A 461 -43.30 -24.08 -27.44
C SER A 461 -41.91 -23.79 -26.91
N VAL A 462 -41.70 -24.09 -25.63
CA VAL A 462 -40.40 -23.91 -24.94
C VAL A 462 -39.61 -25.22 -24.91
N ALA A 463 -40.32 -26.34 -24.71
CA ALA A 463 -39.71 -27.67 -24.69
C ALA A 463 -40.71 -28.76 -25.06
N GLU A 464 -40.20 -29.85 -25.62
CA GLU A 464 -40.88 -31.12 -25.77
C GLU A 464 -40.06 -32.19 -25.07
N VAL A 465 -40.63 -32.90 -24.12
CA VAL A 465 -39.92 -33.88 -23.30
C VAL A 465 -40.69 -35.20 -23.22
N THR A 466 -39.92 -36.28 -23.06
CA THR A 466 -40.46 -37.64 -22.97
C THR A 466 -40.11 -38.23 -21.61
N THR A 467 -41.05 -38.91 -20.96
CA THR A 467 -40.80 -39.57 -19.68
C THR A 467 -39.90 -40.80 -19.84
N GLY A 468 -38.92 -40.89 -18.91
CA GLY A 468 -38.03 -42.03 -18.80
C GLY A 468 -38.64 -43.24 -18.09
N PRO A 469 -37.82 -44.31 -17.86
CA PRO A 469 -38.29 -45.54 -17.21
C PRO A 469 -38.87 -45.36 -15.81
N ASP A 470 -38.48 -44.28 -15.11
CA ASP A 470 -39.00 -43.92 -13.80
C ASP A 470 -40.32 -43.12 -13.89
N GLY A 471 -40.80 -42.84 -15.09
CA GLY A 471 -41.99 -42.06 -15.37
C GLY A 471 -41.79 -40.54 -15.23
N SER A 472 -40.53 -40.06 -15.08
CA SER A 472 -40.22 -38.63 -14.97
C SER A 472 -39.70 -38.04 -16.27
N ALA A 473 -39.96 -36.76 -16.48
CA ALA A 473 -39.29 -35.91 -17.48
C ALA A 473 -38.90 -34.59 -16.82
N LYS A 474 -37.69 -34.11 -17.11
CA LYS A 474 -37.19 -32.84 -16.56
C LYS A 474 -36.99 -31.82 -17.68
N VAL A 475 -37.57 -30.63 -17.49
CA VAL A 475 -37.26 -29.45 -18.31
C VAL A 475 -36.37 -28.51 -17.47
N PRO A 476 -35.09 -28.42 -17.75
CA PRO A 476 -34.18 -27.64 -16.94
C PRO A 476 -34.19 -26.15 -17.29
N ASN A 477 -33.78 -25.32 -16.34
CA ASN A 477 -33.36 -23.92 -16.52
C ASN A 477 -34.43 -23.03 -17.16
N LEU A 478 -35.66 -23.18 -16.77
CA LEU A 478 -36.80 -22.38 -17.26
C LEU A 478 -36.79 -20.98 -16.60
N LEU A 479 -37.33 -19.98 -17.30
CA LEU A 479 -37.58 -18.68 -16.69
C LEU A 479 -38.72 -18.78 -15.64
N PRO A 480 -38.72 -17.99 -14.57
CA PRO A 480 -39.78 -17.95 -13.59
C PRO A 480 -41.00 -17.25 -14.17
N MET A 481 -41.96 -18.03 -14.64
CA MET A 481 -43.23 -17.56 -15.23
C MET A 481 -44.26 -18.67 -15.19
N VAL A 482 -45.44 -18.40 -15.76
CA VAL A 482 -46.49 -19.42 -15.93
C VAL A 482 -46.24 -20.20 -17.21
N TYR A 483 -46.32 -21.50 -17.10
CA TYR A 483 -46.21 -22.42 -18.24
C TYR A 483 -47.49 -23.24 -18.36
N GLU A 484 -47.84 -23.57 -19.59
CA GLU A 484 -48.85 -24.54 -19.94
C GLU A 484 -48.20 -25.86 -20.31
N VAL A 485 -48.55 -26.95 -19.64
CA VAL A 485 -48.01 -28.29 -19.90
C VAL A 485 -49.11 -29.16 -20.44
N ILE A 486 -48.92 -29.70 -21.64
CA ILE A 486 -49.93 -30.48 -22.38
C ILE A 486 -49.33 -31.87 -22.64
N GLU A 487 -50.08 -32.91 -22.33
CA GLU A 487 -49.70 -34.24 -22.78
C GLU A 487 -49.98 -34.36 -24.29
N LYS A 488 -48.93 -34.55 -25.09
CA LYS A 488 -49.01 -34.67 -26.56
C LYS A 488 -49.27 -36.09 -27.00
N SER A 489 -48.68 -37.06 -26.35
CA SER A 489 -48.90 -38.49 -26.59
C SER A 489 -48.54 -39.34 -25.38
N VAL A 490 -49.17 -40.48 -25.28
CA VAL A 490 -48.90 -41.48 -24.25
C VAL A 490 -48.79 -42.86 -24.89
N PRO A 491 -47.93 -43.76 -24.42
CA PRO A 491 -47.77 -45.08 -24.96
C PRO A 491 -49.03 -45.94 -24.70
N SER A 492 -49.26 -46.93 -25.61
CA SER A 492 -50.27 -47.95 -25.36
C SER A 492 -49.94 -48.74 -24.09
N PRO A 493 -50.87 -49.09 -23.23
CA PRO A 493 -52.36 -49.09 -23.49
C PRO A 493 -53.08 -47.85 -22.90
N TYR A 494 -52.40 -46.77 -22.58
CA TYR A 494 -52.99 -45.61 -21.90
C TYR A 494 -53.84 -44.75 -22.81
N LEU A 495 -54.86 -44.08 -22.19
CA LEU A 495 -55.68 -43.05 -22.82
C LEU A 495 -54.99 -41.70 -22.70
N LEU A 496 -54.87 -40.94 -23.77
CA LEU A 496 -54.37 -39.58 -23.77
C LEU A 496 -55.35 -38.67 -23.01
N ASP A 497 -54.80 -37.90 -22.06
CA ASP A 497 -55.42 -36.75 -21.43
C ASP A 497 -54.75 -35.48 -21.93
N ALA A 498 -55.42 -34.82 -22.88
CA ALA A 498 -54.85 -33.61 -23.49
C ALA A 498 -55.22 -32.30 -22.73
N ASP A 499 -55.88 -32.40 -21.58
CA ASP A 499 -56.21 -31.23 -20.79
C ASP A 499 -54.90 -30.58 -20.23
N PRO A 500 -54.67 -29.29 -20.49
CA PRO A 500 -53.46 -28.62 -20.08
C PRO A 500 -53.41 -28.36 -18.57
N GLN A 501 -52.26 -28.53 -17.95
CA GLN A 501 -52.01 -28.03 -16.61
C GLN A 501 -51.18 -26.72 -16.65
N LEU A 502 -51.66 -25.70 -15.91
CA LEU A 502 -50.92 -24.46 -15.71
C LEU A 502 -50.02 -24.60 -14.49
N VAL A 503 -48.74 -24.28 -14.67
CA VAL A 503 -47.76 -24.32 -13.60
C VAL A 503 -47.02 -23.01 -13.50
N THR A 504 -46.98 -22.40 -12.31
CA THR A 504 -46.15 -21.22 -12.04
C THR A 504 -44.81 -21.65 -11.49
N LEU A 505 -43.74 -21.20 -12.13
CA LEU A 505 -42.39 -21.40 -11.68
C LEU A 505 -41.89 -20.13 -10.98
N TYR A 506 -41.16 -20.31 -9.90
CA TYR A 506 -40.54 -19.24 -9.12
C TYR A 506 -39.00 -19.41 -9.10
N PRO A 507 -38.23 -18.33 -9.00
CA PRO A 507 -36.80 -18.44 -8.86
C PRO A 507 -36.41 -19.39 -7.73
N ASN A 508 -35.28 -20.08 -7.88
CA ASN A 508 -34.66 -20.97 -6.88
C ASN A 508 -35.54 -22.16 -6.45
N ARG A 509 -36.62 -22.43 -7.14
CA ARG A 509 -37.57 -23.46 -6.74
C ARG A 509 -37.95 -24.36 -7.90
N ASP A 510 -37.46 -25.58 -7.89
CA ASP A 510 -37.94 -26.62 -8.79
C ASP A 510 -39.43 -26.92 -8.51
N ARG A 511 -40.16 -27.18 -9.54
CA ARG A 511 -41.60 -27.51 -9.45
C ARG A 511 -41.86 -28.87 -10.04
N THR A 512 -42.58 -29.66 -9.27
CA THR A 512 -43.03 -30.98 -9.71
C THR A 512 -44.56 -30.94 -9.97
N ILE A 513 -44.99 -31.52 -11.07
CA ILE A 513 -46.39 -31.75 -11.42
C ILE A 513 -46.58 -33.21 -11.81
N TYR A 514 -47.84 -33.65 -11.73
CA TYR A 514 -48.21 -35.03 -11.95
C TYR A 514 -49.30 -35.10 -13.01
N PHE A 515 -49.14 -36.04 -13.94
CA PHE A 515 -50.13 -36.44 -14.89
C PHE A 515 -50.44 -37.92 -14.69
N GLU A 516 -51.74 -38.27 -14.72
CA GLU A 516 -52.22 -39.63 -14.51
C GLU A 516 -53.12 -40.03 -15.68
N ASN A 517 -52.88 -41.21 -16.23
CA ASN A 517 -53.77 -41.72 -17.29
C ASN A 517 -54.25 -43.11 -16.91
N HIS A 518 -55.52 -43.33 -17.26
CA HIS A 518 -56.12 -44.64 -17.18
C HIS A 518 -55.69 -45.48 -18.39
N LYS A 519 -55.59 -46.76 -18.19
CA LYS A 519 -55.48 -47.70 -19.30
C LYS A 519 -56.79 -47.81 -20.07
N LYS A 520 -56.61 -48.02 -21.35
CA LYS A 520 -57.77 -48.38 -22.16
C LYS A 520 -58.46 -49.63 -21.58
N PRO A 521 -59.74 -49.61 -21.48
CA PRO A 521 -60.43 -50.78 -21.00
C PRO A 521 -60.20 -51.95 -21.94
N ASN A 522 -60.06 -53.10 -21.39
CA ASN A 522 -59.91 -54.34 -22.14
C ASN A 522 -61.19 -55.21 -21.96
N LEU A 523 -61.58 -55.80 -23.00
CA LEU A 523 -62.66 -56.82 -22.96
C LEU A 523 -62.01 -58.21 -23.18
N THR A 524 -62.10 -59.04 -22.17
CA THR A 524 -61.71 -60.45 -22.33
C THR A 524 -62.93 -61.32 -22.53
N VAL A 525 -62.96 -62.02 -23.57
CA VAL A 525 -64.02 -62.95 -23.88
C VAL A 525 -63.47 -64.37 -23.80
N ASN A 526 -63.91 -65.11 -22.80
CA ASN A 526 -63.56 -66.51 -22.65
C ASN A 526 -64.58 -67.41 -23.35
N LYS A 527 -64.14 -68.21 -24.28
CA LYS A 527 -65.00 -69.23 -24.90
C LYS A 527 -64.59 -70.61 -24.35
N VAL A 528 -65.48 -71.22 -23.70
CA VAL A 528 -65.29 -72.54 -23.08
C VAL A 528 -66.31 -73.53 -23.54
N ASP A 529 -65.92 -74.79 -23.54
CA ASP A 529 -66.86 -75.94 -23.76
C ASP A 529 -67.79 -76.04 -22.55
N SER A 530 -69.08 -76.22 -22.82
CA SER A 530 -70.16 -76.20 -21.78
C SER A 530 -70.16 -77.45 -20.89
N ILE A 531 -69.52 -78.51 -21.29
CA ILE A 531 -69.49 -79.80 -20.54
C ILE A 531 -68.18 -79.94 -19.77
N THR A 532 -67.06 -79.65 -20.40
CA THR A 532 -65.74 -79.88 -19.84
C THR A 532 -65.15 -78.65 -19.19
N GLY A 533 -65.62 -77.45 -19.46
CA GLY A 533 -65.07 -76.18 -19.05
C GLY A 533 -63.70 -75.83 -19.75
N ALA A 534 -63.31 -76.68 -20.69
CA ALA A 534 -62.02 -76.44 -21.41
C ALA A 534 -62.18 -75.28 -22.40
N PRO A 535 -61.09 -74.45 -22.56
CA PRO A 535 -61.09 -73.36 -23.52
C PRO A 535 -61.27 -73.84 -24.94
N ILE A 536 -62.04 -73.12 -25.77
CA ILE A 536 -62.23 -73.38 -27.17
C ILE A 536 -61.49 -72.38 -28.00
N GLN A 537 -60.50 -72.88 -28.76
CA GLN A 537 -59.64 -72.07 -29.67
C GLN A 537 -60.37 -71.85 -31.02
N GLY A 538 -60.10 -70.72 -31.69
CA GLY A 538 -60.55 -70.38 -33.01
C GLY A 538 -62.04 -69.96 -33.09
N ALA A 539 -62.72 -69.77 -31.96
CA ALA A 539 -64.02 -69.19 -31.97
C ALA A 539 -64.00 -67.73 -32.43
N LYS A 540 -64.82 -67.42 -33.42
CA LYS A 540 -64.88 -66.10 -34.03
C LYS A 540 -65.85 -65.21 -33.26
N PHE A 541 -65.41 -64.01 -32.86
CA PHE A 541 -66.21 -62.98 -32.23
C PHE A 541 -66.21 -61.72 -33.07
N GLN A 542 -67.36 -61.10 -33.26
CA GLN A 542 -67.51 -59.74 -33.77
C GLN A 542 -67.83 -58.84 -32.56
N VAL A 543 -66.97 -57.83 -32.34
CA VAL A 543 -67.09 -56.90 -31.18
C VAL A 543 -67.62 -55.59 -31.69
N TRP A 544 -68.59 -55.07 -31.05
CA TRP A 544 -69.21 -53.79 -31.37
C TRP A 544 -69.20 -52.88 -30.14
N TYR A 545 -69.04 -51.58 -30.35
CA TYR A 545 -69.03 -50.56 -29.31
C TYR A 545 -70.22 -49.61 -29.49
N ASP A 546 -71.01 -49.44 -28.45
CA ASP A 546 -72.10 -48.48 -28.40
C ASP A 546 -71.66 -47.24 -27.63
N SER A 547 -71.45 -46.13 -28.34
CA SER A 547 -70.92 -44.87 -27.75
C SER A 547 -71.98 -44.16 -26.87
N ASN A 548 -73.30 -44.54 -27.02
CA ASN A 548 -74.40 -43.83 -26.36
C ASN A 548 -75.04 -44.62 -25.24
N ASN A 549 -74.57 -45.84 -24.96
CA ASN A 549 -75.15 -46.77 -23.98
C ASN A 549 -76.63 -47.00 -24.19
N THR A 550 -77.09 -47.07 -25.45
CA THR A 550 -78.48 -47.31 -25.85
C THR A 550 -78.57 -48.57 -26.70
N THR A 551 -79.54 -49.41 -26.46
CA THR A 551 -79.72 -50.66 -27.19
C THR A 551 -80.16 -50.46 -28.65
N SER A 552 -80.21 -49.21 -29.15
CA SER A 552 -80.67 -48.83 -30.48
C SER A 552 -79.76 -47.78 -31.18
N GLY A 553 -78.54 -47.49 -30.70
CA GLY A 553 -77.57 -46.54 -31.29
C GLY A 553 -76.81 -47.16 -32.46
N GLU A 554 -76.11 -46.29 -33.24
CA GLU A 554 -75.11 -46.74 -34.21
C GLU A 554 -74.00 -47.49 -33.51
N LEU A 555 -73.83 -48.75 -33.81
CA LEU A 555 -72.78 -49.60 -33.29
C LEU A 555 -71.53 -49.45 -34.15
N ASN A 556 -70.43 -49.04 -33.51
CA ASN A 556 -69.10 -48.98 -34.16
C ASN A 556 -68.47 -50.37 -34.15
N ASP A 557 -68.20 -50.91 -35.33
CA ASP A 557 -67.53 -52.22 -35.48
C ASP A 557 -66.04 -52.11 -35.07
N LEU A 558 -65.65 -52.80 -33.98
CA LEU A 558 -64.31 -52.87 -33.50
C LEU A 558 -63.48 -54.00 -34.18
N GLY A 559 -64.10 -54.80 -34.99
CA GLY A 559 -63.47 -55.85 -35.78
C GLY A 559 -63.76 -57.27 -35.32
N THR A 560 -63.13 -58.18 -36.01
CA THR A 560 -63.25 -59.61 -35.78
C THR A 560 -62.08 -60.14 -35.01
N PHE A 561 -62.33 -60.86 -33.94
CA PHE A 561 -61.35 -61.48 -33.08
C PHE A 561 -61.55 -62.99 -33.00
N TYR A 562 -60.50 -63.74 -32.72
CA TYR A 562 -60.54 -65.18 -32.56
C TYR A 562 -59.96 -65.56 -31.19
N SER A 563 -60.60 -66.58 -30.54
CA SER A 563 -60.02 -67.10 -29.28
C SER A 563 -58.70 -67.84 -29.59
N ASP A 564 -57.71 -67.53 -28.81
CA ASP A 564 -56.39 -68.20 -28.80
C ASP A 564 -56.34 -69.30 -27.72
N GLU A 565 -55.14 -69.90 -27.46
CA GLU A 565 -55.00 -71.00 -26.49
C GLU A 565 -55.15 -70.54 -25.02
#